data_cbda980d7b4a628c3ed96788b9fc9d55
#
_entry.id   cbda980d7b4a628c3ed96788b9fc9d55
#
_cell.length_a   1.000
_cell.length_b   1.000
_cell.length_c   1.000
_cell.angle_alpha   90.00
_cell.angle_beta   90.00
_cell.angle_gamma   90.00
#
_symmetry.space_group_name_H-M   'P 1'
#
loop_
_entity.id
_entity.type
_entity.pdbx_description
1 polymer ?
#
loop_
_entity_poly.entity_id
_entity_poly.type
_entity_poly.pdbx_seq_one_letter_code
_entity_poly.pdbx_strand_id
1 'polypeptide(L)'
;MNFALSIIVLTLVVALICFYPLLRSVKAKEDKKRDELNKALYFSRLKEIEQDNQQGLVENVEQLKQELQKTLLEDIPQQETQTIDKNAKNYGKLWFVSGLLGLAIIAGGAYFPLGSWKAEDMMEKTLAKLPYFFERIKEEDTNPMTDAEMQQFSTALRLDLQKTTKDAKKWWLLGQVGMNLGNGKLAFDSYQQANKLEPNNLDYKLSYARMLMSSEDQTDKLKGNQLLREIIRQDHSNPEALSLLAFSYFEGEDYKMAAVTWAMMLRLLEPDD
;
A
#
# COMPACT_ATOMS: atom_id res chain seq x y z
N MET A 1 -7.01 7.69 -8.81
CA MET A 1 -7.19 7.35 -10.24
C MET A 1 -6.17 6.32 -10.75
N ASN A 2 -4.91 6.39 -10.33
CA ASN A 2 -3.86 5.49 -10.83
C ASN A 2 -3.98 4.03 -10.33
N PHE A 3 -4.49 3.79 -9.12
CA PHE A 3 -4.58 2.45 -8.54
C PHE A 3 -5.65 1.58 -9.23
N ALA A 4 -6.83 2.12 -9.51
CA ALA A 4 -7.89 1.42 -10.25
C ALA A 4 -7.43 1.06 -11.67
N LEU A 5 -6.72 1.97 -12.33
CA LEU A 5 -6.17 1.76 -13.66
C LEU A 5 -5.11 0.64 -13.67
N SER A 6 -4.26 0.58 -12.64
CA SER A 6 -3.27 -0.47 -12.47
C SER A 6 -3.93 -1.85 -12.26
N ILE A 7 -5.01 -1.93 -11.49
CA ILE A 7 -5.76 -3.18 -11.29
C ILE A 7 -6.39 -3.64 -12.61
N ILE A 8 -7.00 -2.73 -13.36
CA ILE A 8 -7.61 -3.05 -14.68
C ILE A 8 -6.55 -3.61 -15.63
N VAL A 9 -5.40 -2.94 -15.73
CA VAL A 9 -4.29 -3.39 -16.59
C VAL A 9 -3.78 -4.76 -16.15
N LEU A 10 -3.55 -4.96 -14.85
CA LEU A 10 -3.10 -6.26 -14.32
C LEU A 10 -4.11 -7.38 -14.61
N THR A 11 -5.39 -7.10 -14.40
CA THR A 11 -6.47 -8.08 -14.67
C THR A 11 -6.53 -8.45 -16.14
N LEU A 12 -6.37 -7.48 -17.05
CA LEU A 12 -6.31 -7.72 -18.49
C LEU A 12 -5.09 -8.55 -18.88
N VAL A 13 -3.92 -8.28 -18.31
CA VAL A 13 -2.71 -9.06 -18.57
C VAL A 13 -2.88 -10.51 -18.12
N VAL A 14 -3.40 -10.73 -16.91
CA VAL A 14 -3.68 -12.07 -16.38
C VAL A 14 -4.70 -12.80 -17.25
N ALA A 15 -5.78 -12.13 -17.65
CA ALA A 15 -6.79 -12.70 -18.55
C ALA A 15 -6.19 -13.10 -19.91
N LEU A 16 -5.34 -12.26 -20.50
CA LEU A 16 -4.65 -12.58 -21.75
C LEU A 16 -3.75 -13.82 -21.59
N ILE A 17 -2.98 -13.92 -20.53
CA ILE A 17 -2.09 -15.07 -20.29
C ILE A 17 -2.91 -16.34 -20.11
N CYS A 18 -3.98 -16.32 -19.31
CA CYS A 18 -4.80 -17.50 -19.02
C CYS A 18 -5.62 -17.99 -20.23
N PHE A 19 -6.15 -17.07 -21.01
CA PHE A 19 -7.07 -17.40 -22.10
C PHE A 19 -6.42 -17.42 -23.49
N TYR A 20 -5.19 -16.92 -23.65
CA TYR A 20 -4.43 -16.97 -24.91
C TYR A 20 -4.30 -18.38 -25.51
N PRO A 21 -4.07 -19.46 -24.74
CA PRO A 21 -4.00 -20.81 -25.30
C PRO A 21 -5.29 -21.27 -25.98
N LEU A 22 -6.46 -20.77 -25.54
CA LEU A 22 -7.77 -21.11 -26.14
C LEU A 22 -7.94 -20.52 -27.55
N LEU A 23 -7.17 -19.49 -27.88
CA LEU A 23 -7.18 -18.87 -29.23
C LEU A 23 -6.25 -19.59 -30.20
N ARG A 24 -5.32 -20.44 -29.71
CA ARG A 24 -4.39 -21.20 -30.55
C ARG A 24 -4.92 -22.60 -30.84
N SER A 25 -5.31 -22.84 -32.08
CA SER A 25 -5.57 -24.19 -32.59
C SER A 25 -4.24 -24.93 -32.82
N VAL A 26 -3.78 -25.69 -31.83
CA VAL A 26 -2.46 -26.35 -31.88
C VAL A 26 -2.49 -27.69 -32.61
N LYS A 27 -3.62 -28.42 -32.63
CA LYS A 27 -3.70 -29.78 -33.13
C LYS A 27 -3.49 -29.95 -34.64
N ALA A 28 -3.92 -29.03 -35.46
CA ALA A 28 -3.85 -29.19 -36.93
C ALA A 28 -2.43 -29.12 -37.54
N LYS A 29 -1.45 -28.58 -36.81
CA LYS A 29 -0.08 -28.36 -37.31
C LYS A 29 0.86 -29.55 -37.01
N GLU A 30 0.63 -30.25 -35.90
CA GLU A 30 1.44 -31.42 -35.53
C GLU A 30 1.09 -32.65 -36.39
N ASP A 31 -0.19 -32.89 -36.67
CA ASP A 31 -0.64 -34.00 -37.48
C ASP A 31 -0.11 -33.90 -38.93
N LYS A 32 -0.18 -32.69 -39.52
CA LYS A 32 0.39 -32.45 -40.87
C LYS A 32 1.90 -32.70 -40.92
N LYS A 33 2.64 -32.28 -39.90
CA LYS A 33 4.11 -32.48 -39.87
C LYS A 33 4.50 -33.94 -39.73
N ARG A 34 3.73 -34.73 -38.99
CA ARG A 34 3.92 -36.17 -38.81
C ARG A 34 3.62 -36.91 -40.10
N ASP A 35 2.54 -36.58 -40.80
CA ASP A 35 2.18 -37.20 -42.09
C ASP A 35 3.20 -36.88 -43.18
N GLU A 36 3.76 -35.67 -43.20
CA GLU A 36 4.84 -35.29 -44.12
C GLU A 36 6.13 -36.08 -43.83
N LEU A 37 6.44 -36.31 -42.55
CA LEU A 37 7.61 -37.05 -42.11
C LEU A 37 7.47 -38.54 -42.50
N ASN A 38 6.30 -39.15 -42.27
CA ASN A 38 6.02 -40.55 -42.61
C ASN A 38 6.07 -40.76 -44.14
N LYS A 39 5.58 -39.86 -44.94
CA LYS A 39 5.69 -39.88 -46.39
C LYS A 39 7.16 -39.79 -46.85
N ALA A 40 7.92 -38.88 -46.27
CA ALA A 40 9.35 -38.73 -46.59
C ALA A 40 10.14 -39.98 -46.27
N LEU A 41 9.86 -40.64 -45.12
CA LEU A 41 10.46 -41.90 -44.75
C LEU A 41 10.11 -43.04 -45.72
N TYR A 42 8.84 -43.12 -46.14
CA TYR A 42 8.40 -44.09 -47.13
C TYR A 42 9.16 -43.95 -48.47
N PHE A 43 9.27 -42.75 -49.00
CA PHE A 43 10.01 -42.51 -50.25
C PHE A 43 11.51 -42.78 -50.11
N SER A 44 12.09 -42.54 -48.94
CA SER A 44 13.49 -42.89 -48.67
C SER A 44 13.70 -44.37 -48.69
N ARG A 45 12.84 -45.16 -48.05
CA ARG A 45 12.88 -46.62 -48.03
C ARG A 45 12.58 -47.22 -49.40
N LEU A 46 11.68 -46.65 -50.16
CA LEU A 46 11.41 -47.12 -51.55
C LEU A 46 12.65 -46.98 -52.43
N LYS A 47 13.36 -45.85 -52.29
CA LYS A 47 14.60 -45.61 -53.05
C LYS A 47 15.73 -46.58 -52.64
N GLU A 48 15.80 -46.89 -51.35
CA GLU A 48 16.76 -47.86 -50.84
C GLU A 48 16.50 -49.28 -51.44
N ILE A 49 15.25 -49.76 -51.47
CA ILE A 49 14.83 -51.02 -52.09
C ILE A 49 15.15 -51.02 -53.59
N GLU A 50 14.97 -49.90 -54.28
CA GLU A 50 15.33 -49.83 -55.71
C GLU A 50 16.82 -49.86 -55.98
N GLN A 51 17.66 -49.33 -55.12
CA GLN A 51 19.12 -49.41 -55.19
C GLN A 51 19.61 -50.78 -54.87
N ASP A 52 19.07 -51.46 -53.85
CA ASP A 52 19.42 -52.80 -53.46
C ASP A 52 19.03 -53.81 -54.55
N ASN A 53 17.94 -53.61 -55.25
CA ASN A 53 17.53 -54.36 -56.40
C ASN A 53 18.52 -54.23 -57.57
N GLN A 54 19.00 -53.01 -57.84
CA GLN A 54 20.02 -52.82 -58.92
C GLN A 54 21.36 -53.47 -58.60
N GLN A 55 21.63 -53.66 -57.31
CA GLN A 55 22.85 -54.38 -56.85
C GLN A 55 22.66 -55.90 -56.71
N GLY A 56 21.47 -56.43 -57.01
CA GLY A 56 21.19 -57.88 -56.96
C GLY A 56 21.10 -58.43 -55.53
N LEU A 57 20.91 -57.56 -54.52
CA LEU A 57 20.88 -57.90 -53.09
C LEU A 57 19.52 -58.38 -52.62
N VAL A 58 18.45 -58.19 -53.43
CA VAL A 58 17.07 -58.49 -53.02
C VAL A 58 16.39 -59.39 -54.03
N GLU A 59 15.94 -60.59 -53.58
CA GLU A 59 15.28 -61.58 -54.42
C GLU A 59 13.76 -61.30 -54.66
N ASN A 60 13.08 -60.47 -53.81
CA ASN A 60 11.63 -60.33 -53.86
C ASN A 60 11.16 -58.89 -53.65
N VAL A 61 11.50 -58.05 -54.62
CA VAL A 61 11.22 -56.57 -54.60
C VAL A 61 9.74 -56.23 -54.46
N GLU A 62 8.89 -57.03 -55.09
CA GLU A 62 7.43 -56.77 -55.07
C GLU A 62 6.83 -57.03 -53.72
N GLN A 63 7.27 -58.03 -52.97
CA GLN A 63 6.83 -58.27 -51.59
C GLN A 63 7.27 -57.17 -50.63
N LEU A 64 8.51 -56.72 -50.72
CA LEU A 64 9.05 -55.64 -49.90
C LEU A 64 8.34 -54.32 -50.18
N LYS A 65 8.01 -54.04 -51.44
CA LYS A 65 7.19 -52.84 -51.78
C LYS A 65 5.78 -52.93 -51.19
N GLN A 66 5.15 -54.13 -51.23
CA GLN A 66 3.81 -54.33 -50.66
C GLN A 66 3.81 -54.18 -49.11
N GLU A 67 4.82 -54.73 -48.43
CA GLU A 67 4.99 -54.59 -46.99
C GLU A 67 5.23 -53.14 -46.61
N LEU A 68 6.09 -52.43 -47.32
CA LEU A 68 6.33 -51.00 -47.09
C LEU A 68 5.06 -50.15 -47.31
N GLN A 69 4.28 -50.49 -48.32
CA GLN A 69 3.02 -49.81 -48.61
C GLN A 69 1.97 -50.09 -47.53
N LYS A 70 1.93 -51.33 -47.01
CA LYS A 70 1.05 -51.70 -45.90
C LYS A 70 1.42 -50.99 -44.62
N THR A 71 2.71 -50.93 -44.29
CA THR A 71 3.20 -50.17 -43.12
C THR A 71 2.85 -48.67 -43.22
N LEU A 72 2.97 -48.07 -44.40
CA LEU A 72 2.59 -46.70 -44.60
C LEU A 72 1.09 -46.49 -44.39
N LEU A 73 0.24 -47.43 -44.80
CA LEU A 73 -1.21 -47.39 -44.60
C LEU A 73 -1.62 -47.62 -43.14
N GLU A 74 -0.81 -48.37 -42.38
CA GLU A 74 -1.02 -48.56 -40.94
C GLU A 74 -0.56 -47.32 -40.13
N ASP A 75 0.57 -46.70 -40.53
CA ASP A 75 1.14 -45.53 -39.87
C ASP A 75 0.40 -44.20 -40.19
N ILE A 76 -0.24 -44.14 -41.36
CA ILE A 76 -1.13 -43.08 -41.74
C ILE A 76 -2.54 -43.69 -41.68
N PRO A 77 -3.20 -43.65 -40.51
CA PRO A 77 -4.57 -44.13 -40.42
C PRO A 77 -5.35 -43.40 -41.50
N GLN A 78 -6.07 -44.18 -42.32
CA GLN A 78 -7.00 -43.62 -43.30
C GLN A 78 -7.75 -42.51 -42.53
N GLN A 79 -7.49 -41.27 -42.90
CA GLN A 79 -8.34 -40.22 -42.46
C GLN A 79 -9.74 -40.68 -42.88
N GLU A 80 -10.48 -41.31 -41.95
CA GLU A 80 -11.90 -41.11 -42.01
C GLU A 80 -12.00 -39.64 -42.31
N THR A 81 -12.51 -39.31 -43.46
CA THR A 81 -12.91 -37.98 -43.81
C THR A 81 -13.90 -37.56 -42.73
N GLN A 82 -13.32 -37.24 -41.56
CA GLN A 82 -13.98 -36.35 -40.63
C GLN A 82 -14.15 -35.13 -41.50
N THR A 83 -15.26 -35.12 -42.18
CA THR A 83 -15.84 -33.92 -42.77
C THR A 83 -15.64 -32.92 -41.66
N ILE A 84 -14.57 -32.12 -41.78
CA ILE A 84 -14.37 -30.95 -40.91
C ILE A 84 -15.64 -30.20 -41.17
N ASP A 85 -16.57 -30.42 -40.27
CA ASP A 85 -17.85 -29.70 -40.32
C ASP A 85 -17.45 -28.23 -40.33
N LYS A 86 -17.47 -27.66 -41.54
CA LYS A 86 -17.17 -26.24 -41.79
C LYS A 86 -18.10 -25.36 -40.97
N ASN A 87 -19.13 -25.98 -40.38
CA ASN A 87 -20.07 -25.44 -39.41
C ASN A 87 -19.74 -25.74 -37.98
N ALA A 88 -18.62 -26.44 -37.63
CA ALA A 88 -18.14 -26.50 -36.27
C ALA A 88 -17.92 -25.07 -35.79
N LYS A 89 -18.97 -24.52 -35.17
CA LYS A 89 -18.96 -23.17 -34.60
C LYS A 89 -17.74 -23.05 -33.70
N ASN A 90 -16.84 -22.15 -34.11
CA ASN A 90 -15.59 -21.93 -33.37
C ASN A 90 -15.91 -21.21 -32.07
N TYR A 91 -16.39 -21.97 -31.07
CA TYR A 91 -16.79 -21.46 -29.76
C TYR A 91 -15.62 -20.88 -28.94
N GLY A 92 -14.38 -21.06 -29.39
CA GLY A 92 -13.20 -20.57 -28.68
C GLY A 92 -13.21 -19.06 -28.44
N LYS A 93 -13.69 -18.28 -29.40
CA LYS A 93 -13.83 -16.84 -29.26
C LYS A 93 -14.95 -16.45 -28.28
N LEU A 94 -16.07 -17.19 -28.30
CA LEU A 94 -17.18 -16.98 -27.36
C LEU A 94 -16.79 -17.35 -25.93
N TRP A 95 -16.07 -18.45 -25.73
CA TRP A 95 -15.52 -18.85 -24.43
C TRP A 95 -14.50 -17.84 -23.90
N PHE A 96 -13.66 -17.28 -24.75
CA PHE A 96 -12.73 -16.22 -24.38
C PHE A 96 -13.46 -14.98 -23.90
N VAL A 97 -14.45 -14.51 -24.64
CA VAL A 97 -15.24 -13.31 -24.27
C VAL A 97 -16.04 -13.56 -22.99
N SER A 98 -16.70 -14.71 -22.85
CA SER A 98 -17.47 -15.04 -21.63
C SER A 98 -16.57 -15.18 -20.40
N GLY A 99 -15.39 -15.77 -20.55
CA GLY A 99 -14.41 -15.88 -19.46
C GLY A 99 -13.88 -14.51 -19.01
N LEU A 100 -13.56 -13.63 -19.97
CA LEU A 100 -13.12 -12.27 -19.68
C LEU A 100 -14.22 -11.44 -19.01
N LEU A 101 -15.46 -11.60 -19.46
CA LEU A 101 -16.64 -10.91 -18.90
C LEU A 101 -16.94 -11.43 -17.48
N GLY A 102 -16.86 -12.74 -17.27
CA GLY A 102 -17.01 -13.35 -15.93
C GLY A 102 -15.94 -12.86 -14.95
N LEU A 103 -14.68 -12.80 -15.39
CA LEU A 103 -13.58 -12.30 -14.57
C LEU A 103 -13.74 -10.81 -14.26
N ALA A 104 -14.18 -10.01 -15.22
CA ALA A 104 -14.47 -8.59 -15.02
C ALA A 104 -15.62 -8.36 -14.03
N ILE A 105 -16.67 -9.17 -14.07
CA ILE A 105 -17.80 -9.10 -13.12
C ILE A 105 -17.34 -9.49 -11.71
N ILE A 106 -16.57 -10.57 -11.56
CA ILE A 106 -16.05 -11.00 -10.26
C ILE A 106 -15.09 -9.95 -9.69
N ALA A 107 -14.16 -9.46 -10.49
CA ALA A 107 -13.21 -8.42 -10.08
C ALA A 107 -13.92 -7.11 -9.72
N GLY A 108 -14.86 -6.66 -10.53
CA GLY A 108 -15.66 -5.47 -10.26
C GLY A 108 -16.57 -5.63 -9.04
N GLY A 109 -17.24 -6.80 -8.92
CA GLY A 109 -18.10 -7.12 -7.79
C GLY A 109 -17.35 -7.23 -6.45
N ALA A 110 -16.10 -7.69 -6.47
CA ALA A 110 -15.23 -7.68 -5.29
C ALA A 110 -14.66 -6.28 -4.99
N TYR A 111 -14.26 -5.55 -6.02
CA TYR A 111 -13.66 -4.22 -5.84
C TYR A 111 -14.67 -3.17 -5.36
N PHE A 112 -15.93 -3.24 -5.80
CA PHE A 112 -16.94 -2.24 -5.44
C PHE A 112 -17.22 -2.15 -3.93
N PRO A 113 -17.43 -3.27 -3.17
CA PRO A 113 -17.60 -3.21 -1.72
C PRO A 113 -16.28 -3.06 -0.94
N LEU A 114 -15.16 -3.63 -1.46
CA LEU A 114 -13.87 -3.68 -0.78
C LEU A 114 -12.87 -2.62 -1.26
N GLY A 115 -13.19 -1.92 -2.33
CA GLY A 115 -12.30 -0.97 -2.98
C GLY A 115 -11.94 0.23 -2.10
N SER A 116 -10.68 0.67 -2.21
CA SER A 116 -10.12 1.81 -1.48
C SER A 116 -10.75 3.16 -1.82
N TRP A 117 -11.59 3.23 -2.87
CA TRP A 117 -12.23 4.47 -3.31
C TRP A 117 -13.12 5.11 -2.24
N LYS A 118 -13.80 4.30 -1.39
CA LYS A 118 -14.58 4.81 -0.26
C LYS A 118 -13.67 5.42 0.82
N ALA A 119 -12.54 4.76 1.08
CA ALA A 119 -11.56 5.28 2.04
C ALA A 119 -10.91 6.57 1.50
N GLU A 120 -10.61 6.63 0.22
CA GLU A 120 -10.05 7.83 -0.43
C GLU A 120 -11.05 9.02 -0.39
N ASP A 121 -12.32 8.78 -0.71
CA ASP A 121 -13.40 9.78 -0.57
C ASP A 121 -13.59 10.26 0.88
N MET A 122 -13.57 9.33 1.84
CA MET A 122 -13.62 9.69 3.27
C MET A 122 -12.41 10.52 3.70
N MET A 123 -11.20 10.15 3.25
CA MET A 123 -9.99 10.91 3.54
C MET A 123 -10.06 12.32 2.95
N GLU A 124 -10.49 12.46 1.71
CA GLU A 124 -10.65 13.75 1.03
C GLU A 124 -11.67 14.62 1.76
N LYS A 125 -12.84 14.08 2.12
CA LYS A 125 -13.86 14.79 2.91
C LYS A 125 -13.36 15.18 4.29
N THR A 126 -12.54 14.34 4.93
CA THR A 126 -11.94 14.65 6.23
C THR A 126 -10.93 15.79 6.12
N LEU A 127 -10.06 15.76 5.11
CA LEU A 127 -9.11 16.83 4.84
C LEU A 127 -9.80 18.14 4.48
N ALA A 128 -10.89 18.10 3.72
CA ALA A 128 -11.66 19.28 3.35
C ALA A 128 -12.28 20.01 4.58
N LYS A 129 -12.41 19.33 5.72
CA LYS A 129 -12.87 19.94 6.98
C LYS A 129 -11.77 20.67 7.77
N LEU A 130 -10.50 20.55 7.40
CA LEU A 130 -9.41 21.22 8.13
C LEU A 130 -9.61 22.73 8.31
N PRO A 131 -9.97 23.51 7.27
CA PRO A 131 -10.23 24.95 7.45
C PRO A 131 -11.32 25.25 8.48
N TYR A 132 -12.38 24.44 8.50
CA TYR A 132 -13.45 24.56 9.51
C TYR A 132 -12.88 24.36 10.92
N PHE A 133 -12.07 23.34 11.16
CA PHE A 133 -11.49 23.09 12.48
C PHE A 133 -10.49 24.17 12.90
N PHE A 134 -9.74 24.76 11.97
CA PHE A 134 -8.85 25.88 12.29
C PHE A 134 -9.60 27.15 12.68
N GLU A 135 -10.81 27.38 12.19
CA GLU A 135 -11.66 28.48 12.67
C GLU A 135 -12.29 28.12 14.01
N ARG A 136 -12.77 26.87 14.17
CA ARG A 136 -13.38 26.41 15.42
C ARG A 136 -12.44 26.50 16.63
N ILE A 137 -11.14 26.18 16.45
CA ILE A 137 -10.16 26.23 17.55
C ILE A 137 -9.91 27.67 18.04
N LYS A 138 -10.18 28.68 17.22
CA LYS A 138 -10.07 30.07 17.65
C LYS A 138 -11.22 30.49 18.60
N GLU A 139 -12.31 29.76 18.56
CA GLU A 139 -13.50 29.97 19.36
C GLU A 139 -13.56 29.03 20.58
N GLU A 140 -12.49 28.25 20.84
CA GLU A 140 -12.47 27.20 21.86
C GLU A 140 -12.84 27.73 23.26
N ASP A 141 -12.41 28.94 23.62
CA ASP A 141 -12.68 29.53 24.91
C ASP A 141 -14.17 29.87 25.12
N THR A 142 -14.90 30.20 24.05
CA THR A 142 -16.32 30.61 24.11
C THR A 142 -17.27 29.48 23.71
N ASN A 143 -16.82 28.59 22.88
CA ASN A 143 -17.61 27.49 22.34
C ASN A 143 -16.71 26.26 22.15
N PRO A 144 -16.45 25.47 23.21
CA PRO A 144 -15.52 24.34 23.15
C PRO A 144 -15.98 23.28 22.15
N MET A 145 -14.99 22.64 21.51
CA MET A 145 -15.25 21.56 20.57
C MET A 145 -15.70 20.31 21.33
N THR A 146 -16.63 19.59 20.74
CA THR A 146 -17.04 18.28 21.27
C THR A 146 -15.95 17.23 21.05
N ASP A 147 -15.94 16.15 21.86
CA ASP A 147 -15.01 15.02 21.69
C ASP A 147 -15.04 14.44 20.26
N ALA A 148 -16.22 14.41 19.66
CA ALA A 148 -16.39 13.93 18.29
C ALA A 148 -15.72 14.86 17.26
N GLU A 149 -15.81 16.17 17.44
CA GLU A 149 -15.12 17.17 16.62
C GLU A 149 -13.61 17.09 16.83
N MET A 150 -13.15 16.97 18.07
CA MET A 150 -11.74 16.79 18.41
C MET A 150 -11.15 15.53 17.76
N GLN A 151 -11.86 14.40 17.77
CA GLN A 151 -11.44 13.17 17.10
C GLN A 151 -11.37 13.34 15.58
N GLN A 152 -12.36 14.02 14.97
CA GLN A 152 -12.33 14.32 13.54
C GLN A 152 -11.16 15.24 13.20
N PHE A 153 -10.92 16.28 14.01
CA PHE A 153 -9.80 17.20 13.83
C PHE A 153 -8.45 16.49 13.96
N SER A 154 -8.28 15.64 14.99
CA SER A 154 -7.10 14.79 15.16
C SER A 154 -6.84 13.94 13.91
N THR A 155 -7.89 13.32 13.37
CA THR A 155 -7.79 12.49 12.17
C THR A 155 -7.40 13.33 10.95
N ALA A 156 -8.02 14.50 10.77
CA ALA A 156 -7.72 15.41 9.68
C ALA A 156 -6.27 15.92 9.72
N LEU A 157 -5.80 16.34 10.91
CA LEU A 157 -4.41 16.76 11.12
C LEU A 157 -3.41 15.64 10.81
N ARG A 158 -3.68 14.42 11.27
CA ARG A 158 -2.80 13.26 11.00
C ARG A 158 -2.72 12.93 9.52
N LEU A 159 -3.84 13.01 8.79
CA LEU A 159 -3.87 12.80 7.34
C LEU A 159 -3.10 13.90 6.59
N ASP A 160 -3.24 15.13 7.00
CA ASP A 160 -2.52 16.26 6.38
C ASP A 160 -1.02 16.19 6.68
N LEU A 161 -0.65 15.85 7.90
CA LEU A 161 0.74 15.69 8.32
C LEU A 161 1.48 14.53 7.62
N GLN A 162 0.77 13.56 7.04
CA GLN A 162 1.39 12.57 6.14
C GLN A 162 1.95 13.24 4.87
N LYS A 163 1.34 14.32 4.43
CA LYS A 163 1.78 15.11 3.26
C LYS A 163 2.70 16.26 3.65
N THR A 164 2.45 16.89 4.81
CA THR A 164 3.15 18.09 5.30
C THR A 164 3.93 17.80 6.59
N THR A 165 4.80 16.79 6.56
CA THR A 165 5.52 16.25 7.73
C THR A 165 6.37 17.29 8.49
N LYS A 166 6.72 18.41 7.85
CA LYS A 166 7.60 19.47 8.41
C LYS A 166 6.84 20.67 8.99
N ASP A 167 5.53 20.60 9.14
CA ASP A 167 4.72 21.68 9.71
C ASP A 167 4.69 21.54 11.24
N ALA A 168 5.58 22.24 11.93
CA ALA A 168 5.70 22.20 13.39
C ALA A 168 4.41 22.67 14.09
N LYS A 169 3.72 23.68 13.53
CA LYS A 169 2.47 24.20 14.09
C LYS A 169 1.36 23.14 14.10
N LYS A 170 1.21 22.41 13.01
CA LYS A 170 0.21 21.32 12.94
C LYS A 170 0.54 20.17 13.90
N TRP A 171 1.82 19.83 14.06
CA TRP A 171 2.25 18.88 15.08
C TRP A 171 1.90 19.36 16.48
N TRP A 172 2.17 20.61 16.80
CA TRP A 172 1.82 21.19 18.10
C TRP A 172 0.31 21.19 18.34
N LEU A 173 -0.51 21.59 17.35
CA LEU A 173 -1.97 21.51 17.44
C LEU A 173 -2.46 20.06 17.64
N LEU A 174 -1.85 19.09 16.94
CA LEU A 174 -2.19 17.69 17.15
C LEU A 174 -1.86 17.23 18.59
N GLY A 175 -0.81 17.77 19.18
CA GLY A 175 -0.46 17.56 20.59
C GLY A 175 -1.53 18.12 21.53
N GLN A 176 -2.02 19.33 21.29
CA GLN A 176 -3.10 19.95 22.07
C GLN A 176 -4.40 19.12 21.96
N VAL A 177 -4.77 18.72 20.76
CA VAL A 177 -5.94 17.87 20.55
C VAL A 177 -5.77 16.52 21.25
N GLY A 178 -4.56 15.96 21.25
CA GLY A 178 -4.23 14.74 21.99
C GLY A 178 -4.43 14.89 23.49
N MET A 179 -4.02 16.03 24.06
CA MET A 179 -4.25 16.34 25.48
C MET A 179 -5.74 16.42 25.81
N ASN A 180 -6.52 17.16 25.03
CA ASN A 180 -7.97 17.31 25.24
C ASN A 180 -8.72 15.98 25.15
N LEU A 181 -8.26 15.07 24.28
CA LEU A 181 -8.80 13.72 24.14
C LEU A 181 -8.30 12.73 25.19
N GLY A 182 -7.46 13.14 26.14
CA GLY A 182 -6.83 12.25 27.10
C GLY A 182 -5.83 11.24 26.49
N ASN A 183 -5.42 11.46 25.24
CA ASN A 183 -4.46 10.60 24.54
C ASN A 183 -3.04 11.10 24.76
N GLY A 184 -2.47 10.76 25.94
CA GLY A 184 -1.14 11.19 26.35
C GLY A 184 -0.03 10.76 25.37
N LYS A 185 -0.15 9.56 24.76
CA LYS A 185 0.84 9.11 23.77
C LYS A 185 0.82 10.01 22.52
N LEU A 186 -0.36 10.31 22.00
CA LEU A 186 -0.49 11.18 20.84
C LEU A 186 0.06 12.58 21.13
N ALA A 187 -0.24 13.11 22.31
CA ALA A 187 0.24 14.42 22.76
C ALA A 187 1.78 14.44 22.86
N PHE A 188 2.35 13.45 23.52
CA PHE A 188 3.81 13.31 23.68
C PHE A 188 4.54 13.26 22.33
N ASP A 189 4.15 12.32 21.45
CA ASP A 189 4.78 12.13 20.14
C ASP A 189 4.67 13.40 19.29
N SER A 190 3.53 14.08 19.36
CA SER A 190 3.25 15.29 18.57
C SER A 190 4.04 16.52 19.08
N TYR A 191 4.09 16.76 20.39
CA TYR A 191 4.88 17.85 20.96
C TYR A 191 6.37 17.62 20.79
N GLN A 192 6.84 16.37 20.92
CA GLN A 192 8.23 16.03 20.62
C GLN A 192 8.59 16.40 19.17
N GLN A 193 7.72 16.06 18.22
CA GLN A 193 7.95 16.36 16.83
C GLN A 193 7.91 17.86 16.53
N ALA A 194 6.99 18.61 17.12
CA ALA A 194 6.93 20.05 17.01
C ALA A 194 8.22 20.72 17.51
N ASN A 195 8.66 20.35 18.73
CA ASN A 195 9.91 20.86 19.31
C ASN A 195 11.14 20.46 18.50
N LYS A 196 11.16 19.26 17.90
CA LYS A 196 12.26 18.82 17.03
C LYS A 196 12.37 19.65 15.75
N LEU A 197 11.22 20.06 15.19
CA LEU A 197 11.17 20.86 13.96
C LEU A 197 11.52 22.32 14.21
N GLU A 198 11.09 22.88 15.33
CA GLU A 198 11.35 24.27 15.72
C GLU A 198 11.85 24.35 17.17
N PRO A 199 13.13 23.97 17.43
CA PRO A 199 13.66 23.85 18.80
C PRO A 199 13.80 25.20 19.53
N ASN A 200 13.75 26.31 18.81
CA ASN A 200 13.84 27.66 19.38
C ASN A 200 12.47 28.27 19.71
N ASN A 201 11.38 27.61 19.34
CA ASN A 201 10.04 28.04 19.68
C ASN A 201 9.73 27.65 21.14
N LEU A 202 9.53 28.68 21.98
CA LEU A 202 9.35 28.47 23.42
C LEU A 202 8.04 27.76 23.75
N ASP A 203 6.96 28.00 23.00
CA ASP A 203 5.65 27.37 23.23
C ASP A 203 5.72 25.86 22.96
N TYR A 204 6.39 25.47 21.87
CA TYR A 204 6.56 24.05 21.51
C TYR A 204 7.47 23.35 22.52
N LYS A 205 8.55 24.01 22.91
CA LYS A 205 9.47 23.52 23.95
C LYS A 205 8.78 23.35 25.28
N LEU A 206 7.97 24.33 25.69
CA LEU A 206 7.22 24.30 26.95
C LEU A 206 6.16 23.19 26.97
N SER A 207 5.40 23.03 25.89
CA SER A 207 4.42 21.96 25.75
C SER A 207 5.06 20.59 25.85
N TYR A 208 6.24 20.39 25.21
CA TYR A 208 6.99 19.15 25.31
C TYR A 208 7.58 18.92 26.71
N ALA A 209 8.14 19.96 27.32
CA ALA A 209 8.66 19.88 28.68
C ALA A 209 7.57 19.49 29.69
N ARG A 210 6.36 20.07 29.58
CA ARG A 210 5.21 19.70 30.41
C ARG A 210 4.87 18.22 30.31
N MET A 211 4.86 17.67 29.09
CA MET A 211 4.62 16.23 28.88
C MET A 211 5.71 15.36 29.51
N LEU A 212 6.96 15.76 29.37
CA LEU A 212 8.09 15.07 30.00
C LEU A 212 8.00 15.10 31.54
N MET A 213 7.56 16.21 32.11
CA MET A 213 7.39 16.35 33.57
C MET A 213 6.24 15.51 34.12
N SER A 214 5.23 15.18 33.31
CA SER A 214 4.12 14.30 33.70
C SER A 214 4.45 12.80 33.53
N SER A 215 5.61 12.44 32.98
CA SER A 215 6.06 11.05 32.81
C SER A 215 6.45 10.45 34.16
N GLU A 216 6.24 9.15 34.31
CA GLU A 216 6.80 8.38 35.47
C GLU A 216 8.29 8.06 35.28
N ASP A 217 8.81 8.16 34.04
CA ASP A 217 10.23 7.88 33.76
C ASP A 217 11.13 9.03 34.23
N GLN A 218 12.07 8.71 35.07
CA GLN A 218 13.05 9.67 35.60
C GLN A 218 13.90 10.30 34.48
N THR A 219 14.16 9.58 33.40
CA THR A 219 14.94 10.11 32.26
C THR A 219 14.18 11.21 31.56
N ASP A 220 12.85 11.03 31.40
CA ASP A 220 11.96 12.05 30.84
C ASP A 220 11.91 13.29 31.74
N LYS A 221 11.76 13.12 33.05
CA LYS A 221 11.76 14.23 34.02
C LYS A 221 13.09 15.02 33.98
N LEU A 222 14.22 14.34 33.90
CA LEU A 222 15.52 15.02 33.75
C LEU A 222 15.59 15.86 32.46
N LYS A 223 15.12 15.30 31.35
CA LYS A 223 15.06 16.02 30.07
C LYS A 223 14.09 17.21 30.13
N GLY A 224 12.92 17.01 30.73
CA GLY A 224 11.94 18.08 30.97
C GLY A 224 12.56 19.24 31.76
N ASN A 225 13.24 18.94 32.85
CA ASN A 225 13.95 19.93 33.64
C ASN A 225 15.03 20.69 32.86
N GLN A 226 15.74 20.01 31.96
CA GLN A 226 16.71 20.67 31.09
C GLN A 226 16.02 21.66 30.15
N LEU A 227 14.92 21.26 29.52
CA LEU A 227 14.16 22.14 28.62
C LEU A 227 13.59 23.35 29.37
N LEU A 228 13.05 23.16 30.58
CA LEU A 228 12.55 24.24 31.42
C LEU A 228 13.63 25.27 31.76
N ARG A 229 14.84 24.81 32.10
CA ARG A 229 16.00 25.71 32.33
C ARG A 229 16.42 26.44 31.06
N GLU A 230 16.33 25.82 29.88
CA GLU A 230 16.59 26.48 28.61
C GLU A 230 15.56 27.56 28.31
N ILE A 231 14.26 27.31 28.59
CA ILE A 231 13.20 28.30 28.45
C ILE A 231 13.49 29.50 29.36
N ILE A 232 13.75 29.25 30.65
CA ILE A 232 14.01 30.32 31.65
C ILE A 232 15.26 31.14 31.31
N ARG A 233 16.26 30.56 30.64
CA ARG A 233 17.42 31.31 30.15
C ARG A 233 17.08 32.28 29.02
N GLN A 234 16.07 31.97 28.20
CA GLN A 234 15.63 32.82 27.08
C GLN A 234 14.55 33.80 27.52
N ASP A 235 13.63 33.33 28.34
CA ASP A 235 12.54 34.09 28.93
C ASP A 235 12.51 33.89 30.46
N HIS A 236 13.15 34.80 31.18
CA HIS A 236 13.27 34.75 32.64
C HIS A 236 11.95 34.97 33.34
N SER A 237 10.95 35.51 32.62
CA SER A 237 9.63 35.86 33.15
C SER A 237 8.55 34.85 32.82
N ASN A 238 8.88 33.67 32.26
CA ASN A 238 7.92 32.65 31.95
C ASN A 238 7.36 31.98 33.23
N PRO A 239 6.14 32.32 33.67
CA PRO A 239 5.64 31.84 34.95
C PRO A 239 5.38 30.34 34.96
N GLU A 240 4.97 29.78 33.83
CA GLU A 240 4.68 28.37 33.71
C GLU A 240 5.95 27.52 33.77
N ALA A 241 7.02 27.93 33.08
CA ALA A 241 8.30 27.25 33.16
C ALA A 241 8.90 27.29 34.58
N LEU A 242 8.78 28.44 35.27
CA LEU A 242 9.18 28.59 36.66
C LEU A 242 8.37 27.69 37.58
N SER A 243 7.04 27.64 37.41
CA SER A 243 6.16 26.81 38.21
C SER A 243 6.49 25.32 38.06
N LEU A 244 6.62 24.84 36.83
CA LEU A 244 6.96 23.43 36.55
C LEU A 244 8.33 23.06 37.11
N LEU A 245 9.33 23.95 36.98
CA LEU A 245 10.67 23.70 37.52
C LEU A 245 10.71 23.70 39.04
N ALA A 246 9.97 24.64 39.69
CA ALA A 246 9.86 24.68 41.15
C ALA A 246 9.19 23.43 41.72
N PHE A 247 8.13 22.96 41.05
CA PHE A 247 7.44 21.73 41.42
C PHE A 247 8.36 20.52 41.26
N SER A 248 9.17 20.47 40.23
CA SER A 248 10.16 19.40 40.04
C SER A 248 11.23 19.38 41.12
N TYR A 249 11.72 20.55 41.56
CA TYR A 249 12.61 20.63 42.69
C TYR A 249 11.96 20.16 43.99
N PHE A 250 10.68 20.52 44.19
CA PHE A 250 9.92 20.07 45.34
C PHE A 250 9.74 18.55 45.38
N GLU A 251 9.37 17.94 44.26
CA GLU A 251 9.28 16.47 44.14
C GLU A 251 10.64 15.77 44.36
N GLY A 252 11.72 16.40 43.94
CA GLY A 252 13.09 15.92 44.14
C GLY A 252 13.68 16.25 45.51
N GLU A 253 12.86 16.73 46.47
CA GLU A 253 13.23 17.11 47.83
C GLU A 253 14.26 18.25 47.94
N ASP A 254 14.54 18.95 46.81
CA ASP A 254 15.37 20.17 46.86
C ASP A 254 14.50 21.40 47.18
N TYR A 255 14.04 21.42 48.42
CA TYR A 255 13.14 22.46 48.93
C TYR A 255 13.74 23.86 48.85
N LYS A 256 15.10 23.97 48.93
CA LYS A 256 15.78 25.26 48.79
C LYS A 256 15.61 25.84 47.39
N MET A 257 15.89 25.02 46.37
CA MET A 257 15.72 25.46 44.97
C MET A 257 14.26 25.67 44.62
N ALA A 258 13.36 24.84 45.15
CA ALA A 258 11.91 25.03 44.97
C ALA A 258 11.48 26.39 45.52
N ALA A 259 11.83 26.72 46.73
CA ALA A 259 11.48 28.01 47.37
C ALA A 259 12.04 29.23 46.60
N VAL A 260 13.29 29.16 46.15
CA VAL A 260 13.92 30.21 45.35
C VAL A 260 13.18 30.40 44.06
N THR A 261 12.84 29.31 43.35
CA THR A 261 12.18 29.35 42.05
C THR A 261 10.74 29.88 42.15
N TRP A 262 9.99 29.47 43.19
CA TRP A 262 8.65 30.06 43.47
C TRP A 262 8.75 31.53 43.87
N ALA A 263 9.76 31.94 44.67
CA ALA A 263 9.96 33.35 45.01
C ALA A 263 10.29 34.19 43.74
N MET A 264 11.00 33.64 42.76
CA MET A 264 11.21 34.29 41.46
C MET A 264 9.88 34.46 40.72
N MET A 265 9.04 33.41 40.67
CA MET A 265 7.72 33.45 40.03
C MET A 265 6.81 34.50 40.73
N LEU A 266 6.72 34.52 42.05
CA LEU A 266 5.90 35.45 42.78
C LEU A 266 6.27 36.93 42.55
N ARG A 267 7.52 37.23 42.23
CA ARG A 267 7.95 38.60 41.89
C ARG A 267 7.47 39.06 40.52
N LEU A 268 7.05 38.11 39.65
CA LEU A 268 6.53 38.41 38.32
C LEU A 268 5.01 38.56 38.31
N LEU A 269 4.34 38.08 39.36
CA LEU A 269 2.91 38.29 39.54
C LEU A 269 2.70 39.72 40.07
N GLU A 270 1.72 40.41 39.56
CA GLU A 270 1.33 41.72 40.10
C GLU A 270 0.79 41.55 41.53
N PRO A 271 0.90 42.59 42.39
CA PRO A 271 0.49 42.46 43.80
C PRO A 271 -0.98 42.13 44.04
N ASP A 272 -1.82 42.25 43.00
CA ASP A 272 -3.26 42.04 43.08
C ASP A 272 -3.75 40.79 42.29
N ASP A 273 -2.85 39.94 41.79
CA ASP A 273 -3.18 38.67 41.11
C ASP A 273 -3.22 37.47 42.04
#